data_625581704ec6d1e845b667b48a1a036c
#
_entry.id   625581704ec6d1e845b667b48a1a036c
#
_cell.length_a   1.000
_cell.length_b   1.000
_cell.length_c   1.000
_cell.angle_alpha   90.00
_cell.angle_beta   90.00
_cell.angle_gamma   90.00
#
_symmetry.space_group_name_H-M   'P 1'
#
loop_
_entity.id
_entity.type
_entity.pdbx_description
1 polymer ?
#
loop_
_entity_poly.entity_id
_entity_poly.type
_entity_poly.pdbx_seq_one_letter_code
_entity_poly.pdbx_strand_id
1 'polypeptide(L)'
;MKFKDSALAHEILDNSDVIIEIGASAHNPFNIKSESYFNVDLPKKYREVYEQESEVLGEGIATVDVEVTGVDLPFPDNYADAIMSSHVIEHFFNPIKALREWYRVIKPGGYIYIICPHKDRTFDKGREVTTISEIIERLDIPYLEDGAQHYTVWRTDDFVKMVKAFGFVVTHVQDVDDKVGNGFTVVIQKQHGI
;
A
#
# COMPACT_ATOMS: atom_id res chain seq x y z
N MET A 1 -14.91 15.00 -2.96
CA MET A 1 -15.41 13.63 -3.19
C MET A 1 -15.44 12.97 -1.82
N LYS A 2 -16.56 12.48 -1.31
CA LYS A 2 -16.53 11.71 -0.05
C LYS A 2 -16.02 10.32 -0.38
N PHE A 3 -14.89 9.96 0.18
CA PHE A 3 -14.38 8.61 0.12
C PHE A 3 -15.32 7.66 0.89
N LYS A 4 -15.48 6.46 0.41
CA LYS A 4 -16.33 5.45 1.04
C LYS A 4 -15.48 4.58 1.97
N ASP A 5 -16.11 4.02 3.00
CA ASP A 5 -15.50 2.91 3.70
C ASP A 5 -15.40 1.71 2.76
N SER A 6 -14.26 1.02 2.78
CA SER A 6 -14.08 -0.19 1.97
C SER A 6 -14.74 -1.37 2.68
N ALA A 7 -15.80 -1.91 2.08
CA ALA A 7 -16.49 -3.08 2.61
C ALA A 7 -15.56 -4.30 2.66
N LEU A 8 -14.71 -4.48 1.65
CA LEU A 8 -13.74 -5.57 1.61
C LEU A 8 -12.67 -5.43 2.69
N ALA A 9 -12.20 -4.20 2.98
CA ALA A 9 -11.26 -3.99 4.07
C ALA A 9 -11.88 -4.36 5.42
N HIS A 10 -13.10 -3.95 5.68
CA HIS A 10 -13.83 -4.32 6.90
C HIS A 10 -14.04 -5.84 7.01
N GLU A 11 -14.46 -6.51 5.94
CA GLU A 11 -14.64 -7.97 5.92
C GLU A 11 -13.37 -8.72 6.34
N ILE A 12 -12.19 -8.25 5.87
CA ILE A 12 -10.92 -8.94 6.08
C ILE A 12 -10.25 -8.53 7.40
N LEU A 13 -10.38 -7.25 7.81
CA LEU A 13 -9.49 -6.64 8.78
C LEU A 13 -10.16 -6.24 10.11
N ASP A 14 -11.49 -6.23 10.23
CA ASP A 14 -12.20 -5.80 11.46
C ASP A 14 -11.85 -6.61 12.73
N ASN A 15 -11.21 -7.77 12.58
CA ASN A 15 -10.75 -8.58 13.70
C ASN A 15 -9.23 -8.49 13.93
N SER A 16 -8.57 -7.49 13.35
CA SER A 16 -7.13 -7.27 13.51
C SER A 16 -6.87 -6.43 14.76
N ASP A 17 -6.01 -6.92 15.66
CA ASP A 17 -5.64 -6.19 16.89
C ASP A 17 -4.59 -5.11 16.59
N VAL A 18 -3.64 -5.40 15.69
CA VAL A 18 -2.55 -4.50 15.33
C VAL A 18 -2.56 -4.24 13.83
N ILE A 19 -2.81 -2.99 13.44
CA ILE A 19 -2.80 -2.53 12.03
C ILE A 19 -1.73 -1.48 11.83
N ILE A 20 -1.05 -1.56 10.70
CA ILE A 20 -0.11 -0.53 10.22
C ILE A 20 -0.64 -0.02 8.88
N GLU A 21 -0.91 1.27 8.75
CA GLU A 21 -1.28 1.91 7.49
C GLU A 21 -0.07 2.68 6.94
N ILE A 22 0.36 2.34 5.74
CA ILE A 22 1.47 2.98 5.03
C ILE A 22 0.91 4.04 4.08
N GLY A 23 1.45 5.28 4.17
CA GLY A 23 0.98 6.42 3.38
C GLY A 23 -0.29 7.04 3.95
N ALA A 24 -0.47 6.97 5.26
CA ALA A 24 -1.71 7.35 5.96
C ALA A 24 -1.95 8.85 6.04
N SER A 25 -0.95 9.71 5.76
CA SER A 25 -1.08 11.16 5.98
C SER A 25 -1.96 11.85 4.94
N ALA A 26 -2.04 11.34 3.74
CA ALA A 26 -3.01 11.79 2.75
C ALA A 26 -4.39 11.27 3.13
N HIS A 27 -5.18 12.08 3.70
CA HIS A 27 -6.42 11.84 4.37
C HIS A 27 -7.45 10.98 3.62
N ASN A 28 -7.45 9.70 3.86
CA ASN A 28 -8.50 8.78 3.40
C ASN A 28 -8.62 7.56 4.33
N PRO A 29 -9.09 7.73 5.58
CA PRO A 29 -9.07 6.69 6.59
C PRO A 29 -9.94 5.49 6.16
N PHE A 30 -9.47 4.30 6.49
CA PHE A 30 -10.25 3.07 6.31
C PHE A 30 -11.28 2.84 7.41
N ASN A 31 -11.18 3.57 8.54
CA ASN A 31 -12.07 3.46 9.70
C ASN A 31 -12.12 2.05 10.32
N ILE A 32 -11.10 1.22 10.10
CA ILE A 32 -10.97 -0.08 10.73
C ILE A 32 -10.69 0.10 12.22
N LYS A 33 -11.45 -0.59 13.06
CA LYS A 33 -11.24 -0.58 14.51
C LYS A 33 -10.22 -1.66 14.88
N SER A 34 -9.17 -1.26 15.60
CA SER A 34 -8.15 -2.17 16.12
C SER A 34 -7.69 -1.68 17.49
N GLU A 35 -7.06 -2.56 18.28
CA GLU A 35 -6.47 -2.18 19.56
C GLU A 35 -5.28 -1.23 19.40
N SER A 36 -4.49 -1.44 18.33
CA SER A 36 -3.35 -0.60 17.98
C SER A 36 -3.37 -0.30 16.48
N TYR A 37 -3.38 0.99 16.13
CA TYR A 37 -3.37 1.46 14.75
C TYR A 37 -2.23 2.44 14.57
N PHE A 38 -1.28 2.12 13.70
CA PHE A 38 -0.10 2.95 13.43
C PHE A 38 -0.19 3.57 12.05
N ASN A 39 -0.19 4.89 11.99
CA ASN A 39 -0.05 5.66 10.75
C ASN A 39 1.42 5.84 10.43
N VAL A 40 1.89 5.25 9.35
CA VAL A 40 3.28 5.30 8.88
C VAL A 40 3.33 6.09 7.60
N ASP A 41 4.23 7.08 7.52
CA ASP A 41 4.43 7.84 6.30
C ASP A 41 5.87 8.36 6.19
N LEU A 42 6.20 8.92 5.03
CA LEU A 42 7.47 9.56 4.76
C LEU A 42 7.75 10.68 5.78
N PRO A 43 9.03 10.98 6.08
CA PRO A 43 9.40 12.14 6.87
C PRO A 43 8.76 13.42 6.35
N LYS A 44 8.35 14.31 7.27
CA LYS A 44 7.59 15.55 6.98
C LYS A 44 8.10 16.33 5.77
N LYS A 45 9.42 16.42 5.59
CA LYS A 45 10.05 17.14 4.47
C LYS A 45 9.64 16.63 3.07
N TYR A 46 9.11 15.40 2.95
CA TYR A 46 8.63 14.83 1.69
C TYR A 46 7.10 14.93 1.55
N ARG A 47 6.39 15.39 2.60
CA ARG A 47 4.92 15.44 2.64
C ARG A 47 4.33 16.82 2.36
N GLU A 48 5.16 17.83 2.02
CA GLU A 48 4.68 19.20 1.74
C GLU A 48 3.62 19.26 0.62
N VAL A 49 3.67 18.32 -0.33
CA VAL A 49 2.67 18.21 -1.41
C VAL A 49 1.28 17.85 -0.84
N TYR A 50 1.21 17.06 0.21
CA TYR A 50 -0.06 16.64 0.82
C TYR A 50 -0.78 17.76 1.56
N GLU A 51 -0.05 18.77 2.06
CA GLU A 51 -0.65 19.94 2.69
C GLU A 51 -1.50 20.71 1.68
N GLN A 52 -1.05 20.81 0.44
CA GLN A 52 -1.79 21.45 -0.65
C GLN A 52 -2.99 20.62 -1.10
N GLU A 53 -2.85 19.30 -1.15
CA GLU A 53 -3.95 18.38 -1.51
C GLU A 53 -5.04 18.35 -0.43
N SER A 54 -4.69 18.39 0.85
CA SER A 54 -5.67 18.41 1.95
C SER A 54 -6.51 19.69 1.96
N GLU A 55 -5.93 20.83 1.59
CA GLU A 55 -6.68 22.08 1.43
C GLU A 55 -7.72 21.97 0.30
N VAL A 56 -7.38 21.28 -0.79
CA VAL A 56 -8.29 21.06 -1.93
C VAL A 56 -9.39 20.06 -1.59
N LEU A 57 -9.09 19.04 -0.81
CA LEU A 57 -10.06 18.00 -0.42
C LEU A 57 -10.95 18.43 0.76
N GLY A 58 -10.55 19.47 1.52
CA GLY A 58 -11.30 20.00 2.65
C GLY A 58 -11.34 19.08 3.87
N GLU A 59 -10.41 18.15 3.96
CA GLU A 59 -10.29 17.18 5.04
C GLU A 59 -8.90 17.31 5.69
N GLY A 60 -8.75 16.94 6.96
CA GLY A 60 -7.48 17.09 7.69
C GLY A 60 -6.43 16.05 7.28
N ILE A 61 -5.18 16.30 7.58
CA ILE A 61 -4.09 15.33 7.43
C ILE A 61 -4.07 14.41 8.65
N ALA A 62 -3.94 13.10 8.46
CA ALA A 62 -3.81 12.15 9.55
C ALA A 62 -2.51 12.41 10.33
N THR A 63 -2.54 12.19 11.65
CA THR A 63 -1.33 12.21 12.47
C THR A 63 -0.46 11.02 12.07
N VAL A 64 0.81 11.27 11.80
CA VAL A 64 1.80 10.22 11.52
C VAL A 64 2.46 9.82 12.82
N ASP A 65 2.38 8.53 13.16
CA ASP A 65 2.97 7.95 14.36
C ASP A 65 4.44 7.58 14.13
N VAL A 66 4.76 7.14 12.90
CA VAL A 66 6.11 6.68 12.52
C VAL A 66 6.51 7.29 11.19
N GLU A 67 7.59 8.07 11.19
CA GLU A 67 8.13 8.71 9.98
C GLU A 67 9.27 7.87 9.38
N VAL A 68 8.95 7.05 8.36
CA VAL A 68 9.91 6.19 7.63
C VAL A 68 9.49 5.99 6.18
N THR A 69 10.35 5.39 5.37
CA THR A 69 10.12 5.20 3.92
C THR A 69 9.25 3.99 3.58
N GLY A 70 8.72 3.24 4.50
CA GLY A 70 7.91 2.05 4.22
C GLY A 70 8.67 0.82 3.68
N VAL A 71 9.96 0.94 3.35
CA VAL A 71 10.84 -0.17 2.96
C VAL A 71 11.80 -0.62 4.06
N ASP A 72 11.72 0.04 5.22
CA ASP A 72 12.49 -0.26 6.43
C ASP A 72 11.66 0.16 7.65
N LEU A 73 10.80 -0.74 8.10
CA LEU A 73 9.83 -0.48 9.15
C LEU A 73 10.43 -0.79 10.54
N PRO A 74 10.30 0.11 11.53
CA PRO A 74 10.85 -0.09 12.86
C PRO A 74 10.00 -1.04 13.73
N PHE A 75 9.40 -2.03 13.11
CA PHE A 75 8.60 -3.06 13.78
C PHE A 75 9.32 -4.41 13.72
N PRO A 76 9.20 -5.25 14.76
CA PRO A 76 9.78 -6.59 14.74
C PRO A 76 9.09 -7.51 13.72
N ASP A 77 9.72 -8.64 13.43
CA ASP A 77 9.12 -9.70 12.63
C ASP A 77 7.82 -10.20 13.27
N ASN A 78 6.80 -10.50 12.45
CA ASN A 78 5.53 -11.07 12.88
C ASN A 78 4.80 -10.24 13.96
N TYR A 79 4.83 -8.93 13.83
CA TYR A 79 4.25 -8.00 14.80
C TYR A 79 2.78 -7.67 14.51
N ALA A 80 2.46 -7.27 13.29
CA ALA A 80 1.13 -6.78 12.92
C ALA A 80 0.22 -7.90 12.40
N ASP A 81 -1.09 -7.76 12.62
CA ASP A 81 -2.09 -8.61 11.99
C ASP A 81 -2.33 -8.21 10.55
N ALA A 82 -2.21 -6.91 10.26
CA ALA A 82 -2.33 -6.40 8.91
C ALA A 82 -1.45 -5.18 8.62
N ILE A 83 -1.04 -5.06 7.36
CA ILE A 83 -0.52 -3.82 6.78
C ILE A 83 -1.46 -3.39 5.67
N MET A 84 -1.81 -2.10 5.65
CA MET A 84 -2.68 -1.50 4.66
C MET A 84 -1.96 -0.41 3.89
N SER A 85 -2.31 -0.24 2.63
CA SER A 85 -1.86 0.91 1.83
C SER A 85 -2.87 1.23 0.72
N SER A 86 -3.04 2.52 0.43
CA SER A 86 -3.91 2.99 -0.64
C SER A 86 -3.20 4.07 -1.43
N HIS A 87 -2.96 3.82 -2.73
CA HIS A 87 -2.22 4.73 -3.60
C HIS A 87 -0.81 5.06 -3.09
N VAL A 88 -0.05 4.01 -2.75
CA VAL A 88 1.30 4.11 -2.18
C VAL A 88 2.29 3.20 -2.90
N ILE A 89 1.88 1.97 -3.25
CA ILE A 89 2.80 0.95 -3.79
C ILE A 89 3.42 1.35 -5.14
N GLU A 90 2.72 2.17 -5.92
CA GLU A 90 3.17 2.72 -7.20
C GLU A 90 4.32 3.74 -7.06
N HIS A 91 4.46 4.33 -5.89
CA HIS A 91 5.52 5.29 -5.56
C HIS A 91 6.85 4.62 -5.17
N PHE A 92 6.88 3.32 -4.95
CA PHE A 92 8.13 2.61 -4.73
C PHE A 92 8.84 2.32 -6.05
N PHE A 93 10.11 2.70 -6.13
CA PHE A 93 10.96 2.33 -7.26
C PHE A 93 11.11 0.81 -7.36
N ASN A 94 11.21 0.15 -6.21
CA ASN A 94 11.21 -1.30 -6.08
C ASN A 94 10.08 -1.76 -5.14
N PRO A 95 8.85 -2.00 -5.66
CA PRO A 95 7.71 -2.43 -4.85
C PRO A 95 7.92 -3.78 -4.15
N ILE A 96 8.79 -4.65 -4.69
CA ILE A 96 9.10 -5.94 -4.08
C ILE A 96 9.88 -5.78 -2.78
N LYS A 97 10.75 -4.77 -2.68
CA LYS A 97 11.45 -4.44 -1.45
C LYS A 97 10.45 -4.05 -0.35
N ALA A 98 9.49 -3.19 -0.67
CA ALA A 98 8.42 -2.81 0.25
C ALA A 98 7.57 -4.02 0.66
N LEU A 99 7.10 -4.82 -0.32
CA LEU A 99 6.29 -6.01 -0.04
C LEU A 99 7.01 -7.05 0.82
N ARG A 100 8.31 -7.26 0.63
CA ARG A 100 9.11 -8.16 1.48
C ARG A 100 9.21 -7.65 2.91
N GLU A 101 9.40 -6.34 3.09
CA GLU A 101 9.44 -5.73 4.41
C GLU A 101 8.08 -5.81 5.09
N TRP A 102 6.99 -5.50 4.40
CA TRP A 102 5.64 -5.64 4.94
C TRP A 102 5.33 -7.09 5.30
N TYR A 103 5.76 -8.04 4.47
CA TYR A 103 5.59 -9.47 4.72
C TYR A 103 6.41 -9.96 5.93
N ARG A 104 7.59 -9.38 6.17
CA ARG A 104 8.37 -9.64 7.39
C ARG A 104 7.59 -9.24 8.64
N VAL A 105 6.99 -8.05 8.60
CA VAL A 105 6.33 -7.43 9.76
C VAL A 105 4.97 -8.08 10.09
N ILE A 106 4.20 -8.55 9.10
CA ILE A 106 2.92 -9.21 9.40
C ILE A 106 3.12 -10.59 10.01
N LYS A 107 2.21 -11.00 10.90
CA LYS A 107 2.14 -12.34 11.50
C LYS A 107 1.84 -13.41 10.45
N PRO A 108 2.24 -14.68 10.66
CA PRO A 108 1.67 -15.80 9.90
C PRO A 108 0.13 -15.79 9.99
N GLY A 109 -0.54 -15.92 8.86
CA GLY A 109 -2.00 -15.75 8.74
C GLY A 109 -2.46 -14.30 8.53
N GLY A 110 -1.60 -13.32 8.79
CA GLY A 110 -1.88 -11.89 8.60
C GLY A 110 -1.96 -11.46 7.14
N TYR A 111 -2.39 -10.23 6.91
CA TYR A 111 -2.73 -9.70 5.59
C TYR A 111 -1.93 -8.45 5.22
N ILE A 112 -1.63 -8.31 3.92
CA ILE A 112 -1.26 -7.04 3.30
C ILE A 112 -2.41 -6.66 2.37
N TYR A 113 -3.07 -5.54 2.67
CA TYR A 113 -4.20 -5.00 1.92
C TYR A 113 -3.73 -3.81 1.09
N ILE A 114 -3.81 -3.90 -0.23
CA ILE A 114 -3.27 -2.90 -1.14
C ILE A 114 -4.36 -2.40 -2.07
N ILE A 115 -4.59 -1.08 -2.10
CA ILE A 115 -5.28 -0.40 -3.20
C ILE A 115 -4.22 0.28 -4.05
N CYS A 116 -4.16 -0.05 -5.34
CA CYS A 116 -3.22 0.50 -6.30
C CYS A 116 -3.98 1.19 -7.44
N PRO A 117 -3.53 2.36 -7.94
CA PRO A 117 -4.17 3.03 -9.05
C PRO A 117 -4.14 2.16 -10.31
N HIS A 118 -5.30 2.05 -10.98
CA HIS A 118 -5.36 1.29 -12.23
C HIS A 118 -4.94 2.18 -13.40
N LYS A 119 -4.00 1.71 -14.22
CA LYS A 119 -3.46 2.42 -15.38
C LYS A 119 -4.52 3.12 -16.23
N ASP A 120 -5.55 2.40 -16.62
CA ASP A 120 -6.55 2.90 -17.58
C ASP A 120 -7.63 3.78 -16.93
N ARG A 121 -7.63 3.92 -15.58
CA ARG A 121 -8.58 4.72 -14.80
C ARG A 121 -7.96 5.95 -14.14
N THR A 122 -6.66 6.17 -14.35
CA THR A 122 -5.90 7.28 -13.75
C THR A 122 -5.13 8.06 -14.82
N PHE A 123 -4.35 9.05 -14.39
CA PHE A 123 -3.47 9.82 -15.28
C PHE A 123 -2.35 8.98 -15.91
N ASP A 124 -2.11 7.76 -15.42
CA ASP A 124 -1.14 6.82 -15.99
C ASP A 124 -1.58 6.17 -17.32
N LYS A 125 -2.78 6.48 -17.81
CA LYS A 125 -3.37 5.85 -19.00
C LYS A 125 -2.47 5.86 -20.25
N GLY A 126 -1.64 6.90 -20.39
CA GLY A 126 -0.69 7.03 -21.51
C GLY A 126 0.65 6.32 -21.31
N ARG A 127 0.90 5.75 -20.15
CA ARG A 127 2.18 5.10 -19.80
C ARG A 127 2.14 3.60 -20.12
N GLU A 128 3.31 2.99 -20.31
CA GLU A 128 3.41 1.54 -20.42
C GLU A 128 3.25 0.87 -19.05
N VAL A 129 2.75 -0.36 -19.04
CA VAL A 129 2.69 -1.20 -17.83
C VAL A 129 4.10 -1.60 -17.43
N THR A 130 4.41 -1.49 -16.15
CA THR A 130 5.70 -1.95 -15.62
C THR A 130 5.79 -3.47 -15.70
N THR A 131 6.85 -3.97 -16.32
CA THR A 131 7.07 -5.40 -16.51
C THR A 131 7.78 -6.04 -15.32
N ILE A 132 7.63 -7.36 -15.17
CA ILE A 132 8.37 -8.14 -14.16
C ILE A 132 9.89 -8.02 -14.43
N SER A 133 10.33 -7.96 -15.68
CA SER A 133 11.75 -7.78 -16.03
C SER A 133 12.31 -6.48 -15.49
N GLU A 134 11.58 -5.36 -15.66
CA GLU A 134 11.99 -4.07 -15.11
C GLU A 134 12.09 -4.11 -13.59
N ILE A 135 11.15 -4.78 -12.91
CA ILE A 135 11.22 -4.95 -11.45
C ILE A 135 12.44 -5.76 -11.03
N ILE A 136 12.76 -6.84 -11.75
CA ILE A 136 13.96 -7.65 -11.48
C ILE A 136 15.23 -6.80 -11.63
N GLU A 137 15.34 -5.99 -12.67
CA GLU A 137 16.46 -5.09 -12.89
C GLU A 137 16.66 -4.06 -11.79
N ARG A 138 15.57 -3.69 -11.09
CA ARG A 138 15.58 -2.72 -9.98
C ARG A 138 15.90 -3.32 -8.61
N LEU A 139 15.94 -4.66 -8.45
CA LEU A 139 16.04 -5.31 -7.14
C LEU A 139 17.25 -4.87 -6.32
N ASP A 140 18.39 -4.71 -6.97
CA ASP A 140 19.67 -4.38 -6.34
C ASP A 140 20.11 -2.92 -6.55
N ILE A 141 19.25 -2.10 -7.17
CA ILE A 141 19.54 -0.68 -7.38
C ILE A 141 19.25 0.09 -6.10
N PRO A 142 20.25 0.74 -5.47
CA PRO A 142 20.02 1.64 -4.36
C PRO A 142 19.14 2.81 -4.81
N TYR A 143 18.03 3.02 -4.14
CA TYR A 143 17.12 4.12 -4.41
C TYR A 143 16.59 4.73 -3.12
N LEU A 144 16.47 6.06 -3.09
CA LEU A 144 15.83 6.78 -2.01
C LEU A 144 14.33 6.91 -2.34
N GLU A 145 13.49 6.27 -1.55
CA GLU A 145 12.04 6.38 -1.67
C GLU A 145 11.59 7.75 -1.15
N ASP A 146 11.22 8.64 -2.05
CA ASP A 146 10.81 10.02 -1.77
C ASP A 146 9.33 10.30 -2.05
N GLY A 147 8.62 9.33 -2.62
CA GLY A 147 7.20 9.45 -2.98
C GLY A 147 6.90 10.44 -4.11
N ALA A 148 7.93 10.96 -4.81
CA ALA A 148 7.78 12.08 -5.72
C ALA A 148 6.94 11.78 -6.99
N GLN A 149 6.87 10.52 -7.42
CA GLN A 149 6.17 10.14 -8.65
C GLN A 149 5.72 8.68 -8.62
N HIS A 150 4.87 8.29 -9.58
CA HIS A 150 4.59 6.87 -9.85
C HIS A 150 5.79 6.25 -10.59
N TYR A 151 6.57 5.42 -9.91
CA TYR A 151 7.68 4.65 -10.51
C TYR A 151 7.20 3.40 -11.20
N THR A 152 6.01 2.92 -10.84
CA THR A 152 5.39 1.72 -11.40
C THR A 152 3.96 1.99 -11.85
N VAL A 153 3.52 1.26 -12.90
CA VAL A 153 2.19 1.40 -13.51
C VAL A 153 1.60 0.03 -13.73
N TRP A 154 0.36 -0.17 -13.29
CA TRP A 154 -0.26 -1.48 -13.27
C TRP A 154 -1.69 -1.50 -13.80
N ARG A 155 -2.06 -2.62 -14.44
CA ARG A 155 -3.41 -3.13 -14.44
C ARG A 155 -3.55 -4.19 -13.35
N THR A 156 -4.75 -4.53 -12.98
CA THR A 156 -5.03 -5.53 -11.94
C THR A 156 -4.30 -6.86 -12.18
N ASP A 157 -4.44 -7.42 -13.38
CA ASP A 157 -3.83 -8.70 -13.74
C ASP A 157 -2.30 -8.65 -13.73
N ASP A 158 -1.70 -7.54 -14.17
CA ASP A 158 -0.25 -7.39 -14.25
C ASP A 158 0.36 -7.30 -12.85
N PHE A 159 -0.28 -6.57 -11.93
CA PHE A 159 0.11 -6.52 -10.54
C PHE A 159 -0.01 -7.88 -9.86
N VAL A 160 -1.13 -8.58 -10.04
CA VAL A 160 -1.34 -9.94 -9.49
C VAL A 160 -0.29 -10.92 -10.02
N LYS A 161 0.03 -10.88 -11.31
CA LYS A 161 1.09 -11.72 -11.90
C LYS A 161 2.45 -11.42 -11.28
N MET A 162 2.79 -10.14 -11.12
CA MET A 162 4.04 -9.71 -10.49
C MET A 162 4.13 -10.23 -9.06
N VAL A 163 3.13 -9.97 -8.23
CA VAL A 163 3.11 -10.41 -6.83
C VAL A 163 3.28 -11.93 -6.69
N LYS A 164 2.56 -12.70 -7.51
CA LYS A 164 2.67 -14.17 -7.54
C LYS A 164 4.03 -14.66 -8.04
N ALA A 165 4.63 -14.00 -9.03
CA ALA A 165 5.96 -14.36 -9.55
C ALA A 165 7.07 -14.21 -8.50
N PHE A 166 6.88 -13.31 -7.52
CA PHE A 166 7.79 -13.15 -6.39
C PHE A 166 7.41 -14.00 -5.15
N GLY A 167 6.47 -14.93 -5.29
CA GLY A 167 6.16 -15.96 -4.30
C GLY A 167 5.11 -15.57 -3.26
N PHE A 168 4.43 -14.44 -3.41
CA PHE A 168 3.37 -14.05 -2.49
C PHE A 168 2.05 -14.75 -2.82
N VAL A 169 1.27 -15.08 -1.80
CA VAL A 169 -0.06 -15.70 -1.95
C VAL A 169 -1.14 -14.64 -1.96
N VAL A 170 -1.80 -14.48 -3.08
CA VAL A 170 -2.94 -13.57 -3.26
C VAL A 170 -4.22 -14.31 -2.91
N THR A 171 -5.00 -13.77 -1.96
CA THR A 171 -6.27 -14.34 -1.50
C THR A 171 -7.49 -13.64 -2.06
N HIS A 172 -7.43 -12.31 -2.25
CA HIS A 172 -8.55 -11.54 -2.80
C HIS A 172 -8.05 -10.57 -3.87
N VAL A 173 -8.88 -10.36 -4.87
CA VAL A 173 -8.67 -9.39 -5.95
C VAL A 173 -10.01 -8.72 -6.26
N GLN A 174 -10.02 -7.39 -6.30
CA GLN A 174 -11.17 -6.59 -6.72
C GLN A 174 -10.70 -5.58 -7.78
N ASP A 175 -11.16 -5.75 -9.02
CA ASP A 175 -10.65 -4.94 -10.15
C ASP A 175 -10.98 -3.45 -10.03
N VAL A 176 -12.16 -3.11 -9.49
CA VAL A 176 -12.50 -1.72 -9.13
C VAL A 176 -12.59 -1.66 -7.62
N ASP A 177 -11.67 -0.93 -6.99
CA ASP A 177 -11.68 -0.78 -5.54
C ASP A 177 -12.96 -0.08 -5.07
N ASP A 178 -13.46 -0.48 -3.90
CA ASP A 178 -14.71 0.02 -3.35
C ASP A 178 -14.55 1.31 -2.51
N LYS A 179 -13.32 1.78 -2.35
CA LYS A 179 -12.99 2.95 -1.55
C LYS A 179 -12.85 4.23 -2.41
N VAL A 180 -11.99 4.21 -3.41
CA VAL A 180 -11.69 5.36 -4.29
C VAL A 180 -12.37 5.19 -5.65
N GLY A 181 -12.37 3.98 -6.21
CA GLY A 181 -13.05 3.60 -7.45
C GLY A 181 -12.23 3.80 -8.72
N ASN A 182 -11.00 4.28 -8.64
CA ASN A 182 -10.08 4.43 -9.78
C ASN A 182 -8.90 3.46 -9.72
N GLY A 183 -8.77 2.71 -8.64
CA GLY A 183 -7.77 1.70 -8.40
C GLY A 183 -8.33 0.28 -8.48
N PHE A 184 -7.53 -0.65 -8.02
CA PHE A 184 -7.89 -2.04 -7.78
C PHE A 184 -7.36 -2.48 -6.42
N THR A 185 -8.00 -3.49 -5.82
CA THR A 185 -7.55 -4.06 -4.54
C THR A 185 -6.90 -5.42 -4.75
N VAL A 186 -5.77 -5.65 -4.10
CA VAL A 186 -5.13 -6.95 -3.98
C VAL A 186 -4.81 -7.23 -2.52
N VAL A 187 -5.18 -8.41 -2.04
CA VAL A 187 -4.88 -8.86 -0.68
C VAL A 187 -3.92 -10.04 -0.72
N ILE A 188 -2.81 -9.89 -0.02
CA ILE A 188 -1.79 -10.93 0.16
C ILE A 188 -1.94 -11.48 1.57
N GLN A 189 -1.86 -12.79 1.73
CA GLN A 189 -1.84 -13.43 3.04
C GLN A 189 -0.49 -14.11 3.31
N LYS A 190 0.07 -13.88 4.49
CA LYS A 190 1.25 -14.59 4.93
C LYS A 190 0.89 -16.02 5.32
N GLN A 191 1.54 -16.96 4.67
CA GLN A 191 1.31 -18.37 4.96
C GLN A 191 1.94 -18.75 6.30
N HIS A 192 1.28 -19.67 7.01
CA HIS A 192 1.93 -20.31 8.15
C HIS A 192 3.13 -21.11 7.64
N GLY A 193 4.30 -20.92 8.26
CA GLY A 193 5.46 -21.75 7.95
C GLY A 193 5.15 -23.23 8.19
N ILE A 194 5.55 -24.06 7.25
CA ILE A 194 5.51 -25.52 7.41
C ILE A 194 6.61 -25.94 8.40
#